data_e783fdddc6cd4a862a76d9cdde335cc7
#
_entry.id   e783fdddc6cd4a862a76d9cdde335cc7
#
_cell.length_a   1.000
_cell.length_b   1.000
_cell.length_c   1.000
_cell.angle_alpha   90.00
_cell.angle_beta   90.00
_cell.angle_gamma   90.00
#
_symmetry.space_group_name_H-M   'P 1'
#
loop_
_entity.id
_entity.type
_entity.pdbx_description
1 polymer ?
#
loop_
_entity_poly.entity_id
_entity_poly.type
_entity_poly.pdbx_seq_one_letter_code
_entity_poly.pdbx_strand_id
1 'polypeptide(L)'
;FSPRVSGSRGPLVSARLALAAGRRFFLFAASEVVIWFTCGFVVCQPNTFGNNKLLYAAYFLLCAVTASYLVELYRRLRGLPGRQVLAGAFLVFCTVSAILTIARESLAGYCLYGKGQLAVAAYVQENTEPDDTILTDMRHNNEIAALTGRNIVCGSTSYVYFPGLDYEQREADMRAMFQNPGDNLLLFKAYSVDYVMVSAYETDNFSANETALAAFFTCVYDENGVRLYKVPQL
;
A
#
# COMPACT_ATOMS: atom_id res chain seq x y z
N PHE A 1 -36.86 -48.96 22.66
CA PHE A 1 -35.90 -49.06 23.78
C PHE A 1 -34.49 -48.90 23.20
N SER A 2 -33.97 -47.69 23.30
CA SER A 2 -32.58 -47.42 22.95
C SER A 2 -31.85 -46.99 24.24
N PRO A 3 -30.80 -47.67 24.66
CA PRO A 3 -30.09 -47.24 25.89
C PRO A 3 -29.25 -46.00 25.59
N ARG A 4 -29.55 -44.91 26.24
CA ARG A 4 -28.67 -43.74 26.36
C ARG A 4 -27.44 -44.20 27.15
N VAL A 5 -26.32 -44.45 26.48
CA VAL A 5 -25.02 -44.55 27.13
C VAL A 5 -24.60 -43.15 27.54
N SER A 6 -24.99 -42.76 28.74
CA SER A 6 -24.45 -41.61 29.46
C SER A 6 -23.05 -42.02 29.99
N GLY A 7 -22.05 -41.92 29.09
CA GLY A 7 -20.67 -42.06 29.49
C GLY A 7 -20.24 -40.83 30.25
N SER A 8 -20.33 -40.83 31.57
CA SER A 8 -19.67 -39.88 32.45
C SER A 8 -18.15 -39.99 32.21
N ARG A 9 -17.62 -39.08 31.41
CA ARG A 9 -16.17 -38.94 31.27
C ARG A 9 -15.63 -38.65 32.67
N GLY A 10 -14.81 -39.58 33.22
CA GLY A 10 -14.28 -39.46 34.55
C GLY A 10 -13.57 -38.12 34.82
N PRO A 11 -13.53 -37.64 36.06
CA PRO A 11 -12.99 -36.32 36.40
C PRO A 11 -11.55 -36.06 35.92
N LEU A 12 -10.77 -37.13 35.76
CA LEU A 12 -9.38 -37.07 35.24
C LEU A 12 -9.35 -36.75 33.72
N VAL A 13 -10.32 -37.24 32.96
CA VAL A 13 -10.41 -36.94 31.53
C VAL A 13 -10.87 -35.49 31.29
N SER A 14 -11.80 -34.99 32.07
CA SER A 14 -12.25 -33.60 32.02
C SER A 14 -11.13 -32.63 32.44
N ALA A 15 -10.35 -32.96 33.47
CA ALA A 15 -9.21 -32.15 33.89
C ALA A 15 -8.10 -32.09 32.84
N ARG A 16 -7.77 -33.23 32.20
CA ARG A 16 -6.77 -33.28 31.12
C ARG A 16 -7.24 -32.47 29.88
N LEU A 17 -8.50 -32.52 29.52
CA LEU A 17 -9.06 -31.72 28.44
C LEU A 17 -9.04 -30.23 28.77
N ALA A 18 -9.35 -29.84 29.99
CA ALA A 18 -9.30 -28.45 30.44
C ALA A 18 -7.85 -27.90 30.45
N LEU A 19 -6.88 -28.73 30.93
CA LEU A 19 -5.45 -28.36 30.89
C LEU A 19 -4.95 -28.22 29.42
N ALA A 20 -5.32 -29.14 28.55
CA ALA A 20 -4.96 -29.08 27.11
C ALA A 20 -5.56 -27.86 26.42
N ALA A 21 -6.81 -27.51 26.75
CA ALA A 21 -7.47 -26.30 26.23
C ALA A 21 -6.77 -25.04 26.76
N GLY A 22 -6.45 -24.98 28.05
CA GLY A 22 -5.71 -23.86 28.63
C GLY A 22 -4.32 -23.67 28.03
N ARG A 23 -3.59 -24.79 27.79
CA ARG A 23 -2.27 -24.75 27.17
C ARG A 23 -2.35 -24.24 25.71
N ARG A 24 -3.35 -24.68 24.94
CA ARG A 24 -3.56 -24.20 23.55
C ARG A 24 -3.88 -22.73 23.53
N PHE A 25 -4.75 -22.27 24.41
CA PHE A 25 -5.10 -20.85 24.53
C PHE A 25 -3.87 -20.02 24.94
N PHE A 26 -3.08 -20.49 25.89
CA PHE A 26 -1.85 -19.81 26.29
C PHE A 26 -0.85 -19.70 25.14
N LEU A 27 -0.61 -20.78 24.39
CA LEU A 27 0.28 -20.76 23.23
C LEU A 27 -0.21 -19.82 22.15
N PHE A 28 -1.52 -19.78 21.93
CA PHE A 28 -2.15 -18.84 20.99
C PHE A 28 -1.93 -17.39 21.44
N ALA A 29 -2.23 -17.05 22.68
CA ALA A 29 -2.04 -15.70 23.21
C ALA A 29 -0.55 -15.29 23.28
N ALA A 30 0.34 -16.23 23.61
CA ALA A 30 1.78 -15.96 23.65
C ALA A 30 2.35 -15.61 22.28
N SER A 31 1.85 -16.21 21.19
CA SER A 31 2.29 -15.88 19.82
C SER A 31 2.01 -14.42 19.46
N GLU A 32 0.89 -13.88 19.92
CA GLU A 32 0.52 -12.48 19.66
C GLU A 32 1.46 -11.51 20.38
N VAL A 33 1.76 -11.81 21.65
CA VAL A 33 2.70 -11.01 22.45
C VAL A 33 4.09 -11.03 21.80
N VAL A 34 4.54 -12.19 21.31
CA VAL A 34 5.82 -12.32 20.60
C VAL A 34 5.84 -11.49 19.33
N ILE A 35 4.78 -11.55 18.49
CA ILE A 35 4.69 -10.74 17.28
C ILE A 35 4.70 -9.25 17.64
N TRP A 36 3.87 -8.84 18.60
CA TRP A 36 3.78 -7.45 19.04
C TRP A 36 5.14 -6.92 19.54
N PHE A 37 5.81 -7.71 20.40
CA PHE A 37 7.11 -7.35 20.94
C PHE A 37 8.17 -7.29 19.83
N THR A 38 8.22 -8.30 18.94
CA THR A 38 9.16 -8.34 17.82
C THR A 38 8.99 -7.13 16.92
N CYS A 39 7.76 -6.77 16.55
CA CYS A 39 7.49 -5.60 15.71
C CYS A 39 7.87 -4.27 16.35
N GLY A 40 7.90 -4.19 17.68
CA GLY A 40 8.31 -2.99 18.41
C GLY A 40 9.83 -2.80 18.48
N PHE A 41 10.62 -3.86 18.37
CA PHE A 41 12.08 -3.82 18.57
C PHE A 41 12.89 -4.24 17.33
N VAL A 42 12.28 -4.97 16.41
CA VAL A 42 12.95 -5.48 15.20
C VAL A 42 12.32 -4.85 13.99
N VAL A 43 13.14 -4.20 13.18
CA VAL A 43 12.74 -3.69 11.85
C VAL A 43 12.77 -4.85 10.87
N CYS A 44 11.60 -5.43 10.58
CA CYS A 44 11.47 -6.60 9.70
C CYS A 44 11.43 -6.23 8.21
N GLN A 45 11.27 -4.94 7.89
CA GLN A 45 11.19 -4.44 6.52
C GLN A 45 11.99 -3.15 6.40
N PRO A 46 12.56 -2.84 5.22
CA PRO A 46 13.31 -1.60 4.99
C PRO A 46 12.51 -0.34 5.33
N ASN A 47 11.20 -0.35 5.08
CA ASN A 47 10.30 0.71 5.51
C ASN A 47 9.73 0.40 6.89
N THR A 48 10.00 1.27 7.88
CA THR A 48 9.50 1.13 9.27
C THR A 48 7.98 1.02 9.35
N PHE A 49 7.23 1.68 8.45
CA PHE A 49 5.78 1.54 8.34
C PHE A 49 5.34 0.12 7.94
N GLY A 50 6.21 -0.66 7.30
CA GLY A 50 5.94 -2.05 6.96
C GLY A 50 5.68 -2.95 8.18
N ASN A 51 6.32 -2.67 9.33
CA ASN A 51 6.09 -3.39 10.57
C ASN A 51 4.63 -3.30 11.06
N ASN A 52 3.91 -2.23 10.74
CA ASN A 52 2.50 -2.08 11.11
C ASN A 52 1.62 -3.20 10.52
N LYS A 53 2.00 -3.79 9.38
CA LYS A 53 1.26 -4.91 8.77
C LYS A 53 1.30 -6.16 9.65
N LEU A 54 2.42 -6.40 10.32
CA LEU A 54 2.55 -7.50 11.28
C LEU A 54 1.75 -7.22 12.56
N LEU A 55 1.70 -5.96 13.00
CA LEU A 55 0.87 -5.55 14.13
C LEU A 55 -0.62 -5.79 13.86
N TYR A 56 -1.11 -5.63 12.63
CA TYR A 56 -2.50 -5.96 12.30
C TYR A 56 -2.81 -7.44 12.53
N ALA A 57 -1.89 -8.35 12.22
CA ALA A 57 -2.06 -9.77 12.51
C ALA A 57 -2.15 -10.02 14.03
N ALA A 58 -1.25 -9.41 14.82
CA ALA A 58 -1.30 -9.50 16.27
C ALA A 58 -2.60 -8.91 16.84
N TYR A 59 -3.05 -7.77 16.38
CA TYR A 59 -4.32 -7.17 16.81
C TYR A 59 -5.53 -8.03 16.46
N PHE A 60 -5.56 -8.65 15.29
CA PHE A 60 -6.64 -9.56 14.93
C PHE A 60 -6.78 -10.73 15.91
N LEU A 61 -5.66 -11.35 16.24
CA LEU A 61 -5.60 -12.44 17.22
C LEU A 61 -5.98 -11.94 18.63
N LEU A 62 -5.44 -10.78 19.05
CA LEU A 62 -5.76 -10.16 20.33
C LEU A 62 -7.26 -9.84 20.48
N CYS A 63 -7.94 -9.45 19.37
CA CYS A 63 -9.38 -9.26 19.37
C CYS A 63 -10.15 -10.51 19.75
N ALA A 64 -9.71 -11.69 19.29
CA ALA A 64 -10.35 -12.97 19.65
C ALA A 64 -10.20 -13.29 21.14
N VAL A 65 -9.01 -13.05 21.71
CA VAL A 65 -8.76 -13.21 23.15
C VAL A 65 -9.60 -12.23 23.97
N THR A 66 -9.60 -10.97 23.58
CA THR A 66 -10.36 -9.90 24.23
C THR A 66 -11.86 -10.18 24.19
N ALA A 67 -12.39 -10.58 23.04
CA ALA A 67 -13.81 -10.94 22.90
C ALA A 67 -14.20 -12.09 23.82
N SER A 68 -13.36 -13.12 23.91
CA SER A 68 -13.58 -14.26 24.83
C SER A 68 -13.64 -13.81 26.29
N TYR A 69 -12.73 -12.93 26.69
CA TYR A 69 -12.71 -12.35 28.03
C TYR A 69 -13.93 -11.48 28.31
N LEU A 70 -14.33 -10.64 27.39
CA LEU A 70 -15.53 -9.76 27.52
C LEU A 70 -16.82 -10.58 27.65
N VAL A 71 -16.95 -11.67 26.89
CA VAL A 71 -18.10 -12.57 27.01
C VAL A 71 -18.14 -13.23 28.40
N GLU A 72 -17.00 -13.68 28.91
CA GLU A 72 -16.92 -14.25 30.26
C GLU A 72 -17.22 -13.20 31.34
N LEU A 73 -16.66 -11.99 31.20
CA LEU A 73 -16.94 -10.86 32.10
C LEU A 73 -18.43 -10.54 32.10
N TYR A 74 -19.06 -10.45 30.93
CA TYR A 74 -20.49 -10.22 30.81
C TYR A 74 -21.33 -11.31 31.49
N ARG A 75 -20.88 -12.57 31.44
CA ARG A 75 -21.53 -13.69 32.13
C ARG A 75 -21.40 -13.57 33.64
N ARG A 76 -20.23 -13.17 34.15
CA ARG A 76 -19.98 -12.96 35.59
C ARG A 76 -20.80 -11.81 36.18
N LEU A 77 -21.05 -10.77 35.37
CA LEU A 77 -21.86 -9.60 35.77
C LEU A 77 -23.37 -9.85 35.73
N ARG A 78 -23.86 -11.10 35.81
CA ARG A 78 -25.30 -11.43 35.74
C ARG A 78 -26.16 -10.74 36.79
N GLY A 79 -25.60 -10.44 37.95
CA GLY A 79 -26.30 -9.75 39.04
C GLY A 79 -26.33 -8.22 38.91
N LEU A 80 -25.61 -7.63 37.96
CA LEU A 80 -25.56 -6.18 37.81
C LEU A 80 -26.79 -5.67 37.01
N PRO A 81 -27.64 -4.82 37.61
CA PRO A 81 -28.71 -4.18 36.89
C PRO A 81 -28.16 -3.25 35.81
N GLY A 82 -28.75 -3.25 34.61
CA GLY A 82 -28.25 -2.42 33.50
C GLY A 82 -27.02 -2.95 32.77
N ARG A 83 -26.51 -4.16 33.03
CA ARG A 83 -25.34 -4.75 32.35
C ARG A 83 -25.47 -4.75 30.83
N GLN A 84 -26.66 -4.87 30.28
CA GLN A 84 -26.92 -4.84 28.85
C GLN A 84 -26.64 -3.45 28.25
N VAL A 85 -27.06 -2.40 28.95
CA VAL A 85 -26.81 -1.00 28.57
C VAL A 85 -25.32 -0.71 28.64
N LEU A 86 -24.65 -1.15 29.70
CA LEU A 86 -23.19 -0.99 29.87
C LEU A 86 -22.41 -1.71 28.75
N ALA A 87 -22.79 -2.95 28.43
CA ALA A 87 -22.17 -3.69 27.35
C ALA A 87 -22.41 -3.05 25.98
N GLY A 88 -23.61 -2.55 25.73
CA GLY A 88 -23.95 -1.82 24.51
C GLY A 88 -23.16 -0.51 24.38
N ALA A 89 -23.09 0.28 25.45
CA ALA A 89 -22.30 1.52 25.47
C ALA A 89 -20.81 1.25 25.24
N PHE A 90 -20.26 0.21 25.86
CA PHE A 90 -18.87 -0.21 25.63
C PHE A 90 -18.63 -0.65 24.18
N LEU A 91 -19.55 -1.41 23.60
CA LEU A 91 -19.45 -1.84 22.21
C LEU A 91 -19.47 -0.63 21.25
N VAL A 92 -20.39 0.31 21.46
CA VAL A 92 -20.46 1.56 20.70
C VAL A 92 -19.15 2.34 20.84
N PHE A 93 -18.64 2.49 22.05
CA PHE A 93 -17.37 3.17 22.30
C PHE A 93 -16.19 2.52 21.54
N CYS A 94 -16.12 1.18 21.53
CA CYS A 94 -15.08 0.46 20.80
C CYS A 94 -15.22 0.54 19.28
N THR A 95 -16.43 0.73 18.75
CA THR A 95 -16.68 0.70 17.31
C THR A 95 -16.87 2.08 16.68
N VAL A 96 -17.10 3.13 17.48
CA VAL A 96 -17.38 4.48 16.97
C VAL A 96 -16.29 5.01 16.03
N SER A 97 -15.02 4.76 16.36
CA SER A 97 -13.88 5.17 15.52
C SER A 97 -13.93 4.52 14.13
N ALA A 98 -14.22 3.22 14.09
CA ALA A 98 -14.35 2.50 12.82
C ALA A 98 -15.53 3.02 11.99
N ILE A 99 -16.68 3.28 12.64
CA ILE A 99 -17.87 3.85 11.98
C ILE A 99 -17.57 5.23 11.41
N LEU A 100 -16.92 6.10 12.18
CA LEU A 100 -16.52 7.43 11.72
C LEU A 100 -15.52 7.38 10.58
N THR A 101 -14.56 6.44 10.61
CA THR A 101 -13.62 6.23 9.52
C THR A 101 -14.33 5.79 8.24
N ILE A 102 -15.23 4.81 8.32
CA ILE A 102 -16.03 4.34 7.18
C ILE A 102 -16.89 5.49 6.63
N ALA A 103 -17.55 6.26 7.51
CA ALA A 103 -18.37 7.39 7.10
C ALA A 103 -17.52 8.46 6.38
N ARG A 104 -16.34 8.80 6.92
CA ARG A 104 -15.41 9.72 6.27
C ARG A 104 -14.97 9.22 4.89
N GLU A 105 -14.55 7.97 4.78
CA GLU A 105 -14.09 7.40 3.51
C GLU A 105 -15.25 7.30 2.48
N SER A 106 -16.47 7.05 2.94
CA SER A 106 -17.67 7.05 2.07
C SER A 106 -18.02 8.43 1.52
N LEU A 107 -17.63 9.51 2.23
CA LEU A 107 -17.83 10.89 1.82
C LEU A 107 -16.61 11.47 1.10
N ALA A 108 -15.44 10.86 1.25
CA ALA A 108 -14.22 11.28 0.62
C ALA A 108 -14.25 10.90 -0.87
N GLY A 109 -14.39 11.90 -1.74
CA GLY A 109 -14.20 11.74 -3.18
C GLY A 109 -12.78 12.14 -3.56
N TYR A 110 -11.90 11.19 -3.83
CA TYR A 110 -10.62 11.47 -4.47
C TYR A 110 -10.48 10.65 -5.75
N CYS A 111 -9.85 11.25 -6.74
CA CYS A 111 -9.54 10.59 -8.00
C CYS A 111 -8.05 10.32 -8.04
N LEU A 112 -7.66 9.07 -8.18
CA LEU A 112 -6.24 8.67 -8.24
C LEU A 112 -5.60 9.16 -9.53
N TYR A 113 -6.33 9.07 -10.64
CA TYR A 113 -5.91 9.51 -11.95
C TYR A 113 -6.95 10.45 -12.56
N GLY A 114 -6.53 11.62 -12.96
CA GLY A 114 -7.36 12.58 -13.68
C GLY A 114 -7.62 12.13 -15.14
N LYS A 115 -8.54 12.84 -15.82
CA LYS A 115 -8.89 12.53 -17.22
C LYS A 115 -7.69 12.58 -18.17
N GLY A 116 -6.80 13.55 -17.98
CA GLY A 116 -5.59 13.68 -18.81
C GLY A 116 -4.65 12.50 -18.64
N GLN A 117 -4.44 12.04 -17.39
CA GLN A 117 -3.60 10.88 -17.08
C GLN A 117 -4.16 9.59 -17.67
N LEU A 118 -5.48 9.38 -17.57
CA LEU A 118 -6.14 8.23 -18.19
C LEU A 118 -6.06 8.27 -19.73
N ALA A 119 -6.21 9.46 -20.32
CA ALA A 119 -6.17 9.62 -21.77
C ALA A 119 -4.76 9.37 -22.32
N VAL A 120 -3.71 9.94 -21.72
CA VAL A 120 -2.33 9.68 -22.15
C VAL A 120 -1.92 8.22 -21.92
N ALA A 121 -2.36 7.60 -20.84
CA ALA A 121 -2.10 6.18 -20.59
C ALA A 121 -2.75 5.29 -21.67
N ALA A 122 -3.99 5.58 -22.05
CA ALA A 122 -4.66 4.87 -23.15
C ALA A 122 -3.91 5.06 -24.48
N TYR A 123 -3.52 6.30 -24.81
CA TYR A 123 -2.72 6.59 -26.00
C TYR A 123 -1.41 5.81 -26.02
N VAL A 124 -0.67 5.84 -24.93
CA VAL A 124 0.60 5.11 -24.78
C VAL A 124 0.39 3.62 -24.96
N GLN A 125 -0.64 3.05 -24.36
CA GLN A 125 -0.93 1.62 -24.47
C GLN A 125 -1.22 1.19 -25.92
N GLU A 126 -1.86 2.04 -26.70
CA GLU A 126 -2.24 1.76 -28.10
C GLU A 126 -1.13 2.07 -29.12
N ASN A 127 -0.23 3.03 -28.82
CA ASN A 127 0.69 3.61 -29.81
C ASN A 127 2.17 3.39 -29.49
N THR A 128 2.50 2.60 -28.46
CA THR A 128 3.89 2.30 -28.09
C THR A 128 4.09 0.81 -27.90
N GLU A 129 5.33 0.35 -28.02
CA GLU A 129 5.69 -1.05 -27.80
C GLU A 129 5.80 -1.39 -26.30
N PRO A 130 5.61 -2.68 -25.91
CA PRO A 130 5.69 -3.09 -24.52
C PRO A 130 7.02 -2.76 -23.83
N ASP A 131 8.11 -2.79 -24.55
CA ASP A 131 9.47 -2.59 -24.04
C ASP A 131 9.93 -1.13 -24.09
N ASP A 132 9.11 -0.22 -24.65
CA ASP A 132 9.45 1.20 -24.75
C ASP A 132 9.66 1.81 -23.35
N THR A 133 10.68 2.66 -23.24
CA THR A 133 11.03 3.39 -22.04
C THR A 133 10.60 4.84 -22.14
N ILE A 134 9.85 5.30 -21.16
CA ILE A 134 9.29 6.65 -21.11
C ILE A 134 9.95 7.45 -19.99
N LEU A 135 10.55 8.57 -20.34
CA LEU A 135 11.01 9.56 -19.37
C LEU A 135 9.80 10.32 -18.84
N THR A 136 9.51 10.18 -17.57
CA THR A 136 8.38 10.79 -16.86
C THR A 136 8.73 10.93 -15.37
N ASP A 137 7.78 11.28 -14.54
CA ASP A 137 7.97 11.50 -13.11
C ASP A 137 8.30 10.23 -12.30
N MET A 138 8.68 10.46 -11.03
CA MET A 138 9.04 9.41 -10.06
C MET A 138 7.96 9.15 -9.00
N ARG A 139 6.71 9.50 -9.22
CA ARG A 139 5.62 9.21 -8.27
C ARG A 139 5.33 7.72 -8.21
N HIS A 140 4.95 7.25 -7.02
CA HIS A 140 4.61 5.82 -6.83
C HIS A 140 3.34 5.41 -7.61
N ASN A 141 2.49 6.35 -7.93
CA ASN A 141 1.29 6.18 -8.75
C ASN A 141 1.45 6.83 -10.13
N ASN A 142 2.66 6.80 -10.70
CA ASN A 142 2.89 7.26 -12.07
C ASN A 142 1.98 6.52 -13.04
N GLU A 143 1.24 7.26 -13.86
CA GLU A 143 0.22 6.72 -14.76
C GLU A 143 0.79 5.82 -15.85
N ILE A 144 2.00 6.10 -16.32
CA ILE A 144 2.64 5.28 -17.34
C ILE A 144 2.99 3.91 -16.77
N ALA A 145 3.74 3.87 -15.66
CA ALA A 145 4.13 2.61 -15.04
C ALA A 145 2.92 1.80 -14.54
N ALA A 146 1.94 2.48 -13.91
CA ALA A 146 0.82 1.81 -13.26
C ALA A 146 -0.28 1.33 -14.22
N LEU A 147 -0.55 2.07 -15.30
CA LEU A 147 -1.68 1.79 -16.18
C LEU A 147 -1.27 1.15 -17.52
N THR A 148 -0.03 1.37 -17.97
CA THR A 148 0.38 0.89 -19.30
C THR A 148 1.35 -0.29 -19.24
N GLY A 149 2.05 -0.46 -18.13
CA GLY A 149 3.12 -1.46 -17.98
C GLY A 149 4.38 -1.13 -18.79
N ARG A 150 4.52 0.10 -19.32
CA ARG A 150 5.75 0.53 -20.01
C ARG A 150 6.85 0.82 -19.00
N ASN A 151 8.10 0.74 -19.44
CA ASN A 151 9.24 1.08 -18.62
C ASN A 151 9.30 2.59 -18.36
N ILE A 152 9.77 2.97 -17.20
CA ILE A 152 10.11 4.35 -16.85
C ILE A 152 11.58 4.43 -16.43
N VAL A 153 12.23 5.58 -16.62
CA VAL A 153 13.65 5.75 -16.35
C VAL A 153 13.97 5.53 -14.87
N CYS A 154 13.13 6.04 -13.98
CA CYS A 154 13.28 5.80 -12.54
C CYS A 154 11.94 5.69 -11.85
N GLY A 155 11.79 4.71 -10.98
CA GLY A 155 10.62 4.52 -10.15
C GLY A 155 10.59 5.44 -8.93
N SER A 156 9.53 5.33 -8.12
CA SER A 156 9.38 6.12 -6.91
C SER A 156 10.53 5.93 -5.95
N THR A 157 11.08 7.04 -5.47
CA THR A 157 12.13 7.11 -4.44
C THR A 157 11.89 6.15 -3.28
N SER A 158 10.66 6.08 -2.80
CA SER A 158 10.30 5.19 -1.69
C SER A 158 10.52 3.71 -2.01
N TYR A 159 10.28 3.30 -3.25
CA TYR A 159 10.45 1.90 -3.67
C TYR A 159 11.90 1.57 -4.08
N VAL A 160 12.71 2.57 -4.39
CA VAL A 160 14.12 2.40 -4.79
C VAL A 160 15.03 2.53 -3.58
N TYR A 161 14.80 3.55 -2.73
CA TYR A 161 15.61 3.83 -1.55
C TYR A 161 15.55 2.72 -0.49
N PHE A 162 14.35 2.26 -0.13
CA PHE A 162 14.21 1.27 0.95
C PHE A 162 14.84 -0.10 0.65
N PRO A 163 14.85 -0.61 -0.58
CA PRO A 163 15.67 -1.77 -0.93
C PRO A 163 17.16 -1.50 -1.00
N GLY A 164 17.62 -0.27 -0.84
CA GLY A 164 19.03 0.11 -0.87
C GLY A 164 19.59 0.30 -2.28
N LEU A 165 18.73 0.58 -3.24
CA LEU A 165 19.16 0.91 -4.60
C LEU A 165 19.46 2.40 -4.70
N ASP A 166 20.56 2.74 -5.37
CA ASP A 166 20.92 4.12 -5.65
C ASP A 166 20.02 4.68 -6.78
N TYR A 167 19.38 5.81 -6.50
CA TYR A 167 18.53 6.51 -7.46
C TYR A 167 18.99 7.96 -7.70
N GLU A 168 19.90 8.49 -6.87
CA GLU A 168 20.28 9.91 -6.91
C GLU A 168 20.89 10.30 -8.25
N GLN A 169 21.73 9.45 -8.82
CA GLN A 169 22.30 9.70 -10.14
C GLN A 169 21.22 9.67 -11.23
N ARG A 170 20.29 8.72 -11.16
CA ARG A 170 19.18 8.64 -12.14
C ARG A 170 18.26 9.86 -12.07
N GLU A 171 17.96 10.35 -10.86
CA GLU A 171 17.17 11.57 -10.67
C GLU A 171 17.88 12.78 -11.23
N ALA A 172 19.21 12.91 -11.01
CA ALA A 172 20.01 13.98 -11.55
C ALA A 172 20.04 13.94 -13.09
N ASP A 173 20.21 12.76 -13.67
CA ASP A 173 20.20 12.56 -15.12
C ASP A 173 18.84 12.87 -15.74
N MET A 174 17.73 12.48 -15.09
CA MET A 174 16.37 12.83 -15.50
C MET A 174 16.17 14.36 -15.52
N ARG A 175 16.64 15.07 -14.47
CA ARG A 175 16.58 16.54 -14.45
C ARG A 175 17.36 17.15 -15.60
N ALA A 176 18.56 16.65 -15.87
CA ALA A 176 19.38 17.12 -16.97
C ALA A 176 18.68 16.90 -18.34
N MET A 177 18.08 15.72 -18.54
CA MET A 177 17.32 15.42 -19.77
C MET A 177 16.10 16.30 -19.95
N PHE A 178 15.36 16.60 -18.88
CA PHE A 178 14.19 17.49 -18.95
C PHE A 178 14.58 18.96 -19.19
N GLN A 179 15.63 19.45 -18.55
CA GLN A 179 16.04 20.85 -18.61
C GLN A 179 16.77 21.19 -19.90
N ASN A 180 17.69 20.34 -20.33
CA ASN A 180 18.57 20.56 -21.46
C ASN A 180 18.69 19.31 -22.35
N PRO A 181 17.62 18.94 -23.08
CA PRO A 181 17.60 17.70 -23.86
C PRO A 181 18.71 17.64 -24.92
N GLY A 182 19.02 18.77 -25.58
CA GLY A 182 20.03 18.84 -26.62
C GLY A 182 21.44 18.53 -26.14
N ASP A 183 21.80 18.97 -24.95
CA ASP A 183 23.13 18.74 -24.35
C ASP A 183 23.27 17.33 -23.76
N ASN A 184 22.15 16.64 -23.54
CA ASN A 184 22.07 15.36 -22.82
C ASN A 184 21.59 14.19 -23.70
N LEU A 185 21.73 14.26 -25.02
CA LEU A 185 21.30 13.18 -25.92
C LEU A 185 21.94 11.83 -25.62
N LEU A 186 23.16 11.83 -25.07
CA LEU A 186 23.83 10.60 -24.64
C LEU A 186 23.12 9.91 -23.46
N LEU A 187 22.46 10.67 -22.57
CA LEU A 187 21.65 10.11 -21.50
C LEU A 187 20.39 9.44 -22.02
N PHE A 188 19.71 10.04 -23.01
CA PHE A 188 18.56 9.41 -23.68
C PHE A 188 18.95 8.05 -24.26
N LYS A 189 20.12 7.98 -24.92
CA LYS A 189 20.65 6.73 -25.44
C LYS A 189 21.03 5.73 -24.33
N ALA A 190 21.72 6.19 -23.28
CA ALA A 190 22.16 5.34 -22.18
C ALA A 190 20.99 4.69 -21.42
N TYR A 191 19.88 5.41 -21.29
CA TYR A 191 18.65 4.91 -20.66
C TYR A 191 17.66 4.30 -21.65
N SER A 192 18.00 4.24 -22.94
CA SER A 192 17.12 3.75 -24.02
C SER A 192 15.75 4.42 -23.97
N VAL A 193 15.73 5.76 -23.89
CA VAL A 193 14.48 6.52 -23.79
C VAL A 193 13.84 6.65 -25.17
N ASP A 194 12.64 6.13 -25.34
CA ASP A 194 11.87 6.17 -26.57
C ASP A 194 10.88 7.34 -26.60
N TYR A 195 10.38 7.73 -25.43
CA TYR A 195 9.43 8.84 -25.33
C TYR A 195 9.71 9.70 -24.09
N VAL A 196 9.30 10.96 -24.14
CA VAL A 196 9.32 11.91 -23.01
C VAL A 196 7.90 12.39 -22.77
N MET A 197 7.38 12.14 -21.61
CA MET A 197 6.10 12.69 -21.17
C MET A 197 6.33 13.97 -20.37
N VAL A 198 5.55 15.00 -20.65
CA VAL A 198 5.56 16.26 -19.91
C VAL A 198 4.15 16.64 -19.52
N SER A 199 3.94 16.86 -18.26
CA SER A 199 2.74 17.41 -17.66
C SER A 199 3.11 18.60 -16.75
N ALA A 200 2.13 19.18 -16.08
CA ALA A 200 2.40 20.18 -15.06
C ALA A 200 3.37 19.67 -13.97
N TYR A 201 3.33 18.38 -13.67
CA TYR A 201 4.20 17.79 -12.65
C TYR A 201 5.67 17.81 -13.07
N GLU A 202 6.02 17.40 -14.30
CA GLU A 202 7.38 17.44 -14.81
C GLU A 202 7.89 18.88 -14.95
N THR A 203 7.01 19.79 -15.33
CA THR A 203 7.34 21.21 -15.40
C THR A 203 7.67 21.80 -14.03
N ASP A 204 6.84 21.52 -13.03
CA ASP A 204 6.99 22.08 -11.67
C ASP A 204 8.14 21.43 -10.88
N ASN A 205 8.37 20.12 -11.03
CA ASN A 205 9.31 19.38 -10.19
C ASN A 205 10.66 19.10 -10.85
N PHE A 206 10.71 18.99 -12.18
CA PHE A 206 11.94 18.74 -12.94
C PHE A 206 12.35 19.94 -13.80
N SER A 207 11.54 21.02 -13.82
CA SER A 207 11.75 22.20 -14.66
C SER A 207 11.88 21.83 -16.13
N ALA A 208 10.96 20.98 -16.62
CA ALA A 208 10.98 20.51 -18.00
C ALA A 208 10.91 21.69 -18.98
N ASN A 209 11.88 21.75 -19.90
CA ASN A 209 11.96 22.76 -20.93
C ASN A 209 11.24 22.29 -22.21
N GLU A 210 9.94 22.52 -22.24
CA GLU A 210 9.10 22.09 -23.37
C GLU A 210 9.54 22.66 -24.71
N THR A 211 10.03 23.91 -24.72
CA THR A 211 10.53 24.56 -25.94
C THR A 211 11.76 23.82 -26.49
N ALA A 212 12.67 23.43 -25.62
CA ALA A 212 13.83 22.65 -26.02
C ALA A 212 13.44 21.24 -26.46
N LEU A 213 12.52 20.58 -25.70
CA LEU A 213 12.03 19.24 -26.08
C LEU A 213 11.39 19.25 -27.47
N ALA A 214 10.54 20.23 -27.76
CA ALA A 214 9.89 20.37 -29.07
C ALA A 214 10.86 20.70 -30.21
N ALA A 215 12.02 21.27 -29.91
CA ALA A 215 13.06 21.54 -30.92
C ALA A 215 13.82 20.28 -31.34
N PHE A 216 13.96 19.29 -30.46
CA PHE A 216 14.71 18.06 -30.71
C PHE A 216 13.83 16.84 -30.98
N PHE A 217 12.61 16.80 -30.46
CA PHE A 217 11.74 15.64 -30.46
C PHE A 217 10.38 15.97 -31.13
N THR A 218 9.76 14.97 -31.73
CA THR A 218 8.44 15.12 -32.33
C THR A 218 7.32 14.95 -31.32
N CYS A 219 6.48 15.92 -31.12
CA CYS A 219 5.28 15.79 -30.29
C CYS A 219 4.28 14.85 -31.01
N VAL A 220 3.95 13.74 -30.35
CA VAL A 220 3.02 12.72 -30.88
C VAL A 220 1.67 12.72 -30.17
N TYR A 221 1.58 13.38 -29.01
CA TYR A 221 0.35 13.56 -28.26
C TYR A 221 0.38 14.92 -27.55
N ASP A 222 -0.71 15.68 -27.61
CA ASP A 222 -0.89 16.99 -26.93
C ASP A 222 -2.36 17.19 -26.59
N GLU A 223 -2.79 16.64 -25.44
CA GLU A 223 -4.15 16.81 -24.96
C GLU A 223 -4.21 16.92 -23.43
N ASN A 224 -5.20 17.65 -22.92
CA ASN A 224 -5.49 17.79 -21.50
C ASN A 224 -4.29 18.26 -20.63
N GLY A 225 -3.39 19.05 -21.23
CA GLY A 225 -2.18 19.55 -20.54
C GLY A 225 -1.08 18.51 -20.33
N VAL A 226 -1.15 17.40 -21.06
CA VAL A 226 -0.10 16.37 -21.11
C VAL A 226 0.42 16.26 -22.54
N ARG A 227 1.73 16.25 -22.70
CA ARG A 227 2.43 16.07 -23.97
C ARG A 227 3.31 14.85 -23.96
N LEU A 228 3.35 14.15 -25.09
CA LEU A 228 4.27 13.04 -25.30
C LEU A 228 5.12 13.34 -26.53
N TYR A 229 6.43 13.31 -26.35
CA TYR A 229 7.43 13.52 -27.38
C TYR A 229 8.10 12.19 -27.72
N LYS A 230 8.18 11.87 -29.01
CA LYS A 230 8.94 10.71 -29.49
C LYS A 230 10.39 11.06 -29.68
N VAL A 231 11.29 10.32 -29.04
CA VAL A 231 12.73 10.44 -29.19
C VAL A 231 13.14 9.69 -30.46
N PRO A 232 13.92 10.30 -31.38
CA PRO A 232 14.45 9.58 -32.53
C PRO A 232 15.45 8.51 -32.07
N GLN A 233 15.60 7.44 -32.83
CA GLN A 233 16.65 6.44 -32.57
C GLN A 233 18.01 7.10 -32.65
N LEU A 234 18.75 7.14 -31.52
CA LEU A 234 20.03 7.80 -31.33
C LEU A 234 21.21 6.83 -31.50
#